data_20cb8730a8c1a6f5af96e2dac8b16797
#
_entry.id   20cb8730a8c1a6f5af96e2dac8b16797
#
_cell.length_a   1.000
_cell.length_b   1.000
_cell.length_c   1.000
_cell.angle_alpha   90.00
_cell.angle_beta   90.00
_cell.angle_gamma   90.00
#
_symmetry.space_group_name_H-M   'P 1'
#
loop_
_entity.id
_entity.type
_entity.pdbx_description
1 polymer ?
#
loop_
_entity_poly.entity_id
_entity_poly.type
_entity_poly.pdbx_seq_one_letter_code
_entity_poly.pdbx_strand_id
1 'polypeptide(L)'
;MTKTETPYGFWSSDWTAEKAASASRDFAELRAGHGGLFWIQYDPADARCTLWYWRDSKAQCLTPAEFSLRSRVYEYGGGALCLTDEGVAFVNESDQQIYLQPLAGTRAGQPVALTSRPRCRYGDLQYDRRRGAIVAVEETHHDKGVEHRLVSVSLVGEQELLAEGADFYAAPTLDAAGERLAWIQWYRPEQPWTATSLWMADYLPDGRLDQPVCLAGAEGTESLQQPRFAGDGTLFCLTDRAGWWQPWQSQGDSMVPVDRFVRHRFDHAPAPWQLATVSYLPLTEGAWLSTRLVDGYGLLFEHDTEGNERQLASEYSRCRQLAVDDHHYYCLAGAPDRVPAVLAINRLNGETTILAGGEQPLPAEQLSRAQPFSFATGQEEVAHAFFCPPCNADHRGLPGEKPPLVVFMHGGPTSASYPVFDPRIQYWTQRGFAVADVNYRGSSGFGRAYRQRLRGNWGVVEVEDACAAVQSLAVRGQIDPAQTFIRGSSAGGYSALCALVADAGFTGGASLYGVSDPLALRRVTHKFEADYLDWLIGDPVRDAQRYRERTPLNNAAQIRVPMIFLQGGQDVVVLPEQTESMVVALREQGLRVEYCLYPDERHGFRQASNLSDALQRECHFYQGLLA
;
A
#
# COMPACT_ATOMS: atom_id res chain seq x y z
N MET A 1 14.61 -16.62 -33.81
CA MET A 1 15.40 -15.57 -34.50
C MET A 1 16.65 -15.32 -33.66
N THR A 2 17.79 -14.98 -34.28
CA THR A 2 19.00 -14.61 -33.55
C THR A 2 18.83 -13.18 -33.03
N LYS A 3 19.00 -12.99 -31.69
CA LYS A 3 18.89 -11.68 -31.09
C LYS A 3 20.02 -10.75 -31.57
N THR A 4 19.71 -9.48 -31.81
CA THR A 4 20.66 -8.44 -32.16
C THR A 4 21.53 -8.08 -30.95
N GLU A 5 22.84 -8.01 -31.14
CA GLU A 5 23.77 -7.52 -30.13
C GLU A 5 23.66 -5.99 -30.04
N THR A 6 23.25 -5.50 -28.88
CA THR A 6 23.07 -4.06 -28.60
C THR A 6 23.54 -3.80 -27.18
N PRO A 7 24.28 -2.71 -26.92
CA PRO A 7 24.68 -2.36 -25.56
C PRO A 7 23.49 -2.34 -24.60
N TYR A 8 23.70 -2.83 -23.39
CA TYR A 8 22.70 -2.75 -22.34
C TYR A 8 22.29 -1.31 -22.06
N GLY A 9 21.03 -1.09 -21.73
CA GLY A 9 20.44 0.23 -21.51
C GLY A 9 19.90 0.91 -22.76
N PHE A 10 20.24 0.40 -23.97
CA PHE A 10 19.88 1.00 -25.26
C PHE A 10 19.03 0.09 -26.17
N TRP A 11 18.46 -0.98 -25.64
CA TRP A 11 17.60 -1.86 -26.41
C TRP A 11 16.29 -1.16 -26.80
N SER A 12 15.86 -1.34 -28.03
CA SER A 12 14.55 -0.90 -28.46
C SER A 12 13.46 -1.88 -27.95
N SER A 13 12.27 -1.36 -27.73
CA SER A 13 11.15 -2.17 -27.27
C SER A 13 9.82 -1.57 -27.68
N ASP A 14 8.87 -2.42 -28.08
CA ASP A 14 7.48 -2.06 -28.33
C ASP A 14 6.67 -1.84 -27.04
N TRP A 15 7.24 -2.17 -25.88
CA TRP A 15 6.68 -1.81 -24.58
C TRP A 15 7.02 -0.36 -24.25
N THR A 16 6.20 0.55 -24.82
CA THR A 16 6.41 1.99 -24.68
C THR A 16 6.02 2.50 -23.29
N ALA A 17 6.43 3.72 -22.96
CA ALA A 17 6.02 4.36 -21.71
C ALA A 17 4.50 4.55 -21.63
N GLU A 18 3.84 4.82 -22.74
CA GLU A 18 2.38 4.92 -22.84
C GLU A 18 1.69 3.59 -22.55
N LYS A 19 2.20 2.48 -23.08
CA LYS A 19 1.69 1.14 -22.78
C LYS A 19 1.89 0.78 -21.31
N ALA A 20 3.05 1.08 -20.75
CA ALA A 20 3.33 0.86 -19.34
C ALA A 20 2.40 1.69 -18.44
N ALA A 21 2.19 2.96 -18.74
CA ALA A 21 1.28 3.84 -18.02
C ALA A 21 -0.18 3.35 -18.11
N SER A 22 -0.64 2.94 -19.29
CA SER A 22 -2.00 2.41 -19.50
C SER A 22 -2.25 1.09 -18.78
N ALA A 23 -1.21 0.28 -18.56
CA ALA A 23 -1.29 -0.97 -17.82
C ALA A 23 -1.28 -0.76 -16.29
N SER A 24 -1.13 0.47 -15.80
CA SER A 24 -1.12 0.80 -14.37
C SER A 24 -2.52 0.85 -13.76
N ARG A 25 -3.44 -0.01 -14.21
CA ARG A 25 -4.75 -0.22 -13.58
C ARG A 25 -4.59 -0.93 -12.25
N ASP A 26 -5.47 -0.62 -11.31
CA ASP A 26 -5.52 -1.30 -10.02
C ASP A 26 -6.96 -1.41 -9.52
N PHE A 27 -7.15 -2.29 -8.54
CA PHE A 27 -8.42 -2.57 -7.90
C PHE A 27 -8.31 -2.34 -6.40
N ALA A 28 -9.40 -1.94 -5.80
CA ALA A 28 -9.53 -1.79 -4.35
C ALA A 28 -10.88 -2.33 -3.90
N GLU A 29 -10.94 -2.68 -2.64
CA GLU A 29 -12.16 -3.00 -1.91
C GLU A 29 -13.10 -3.99 -2.61
N LEU A 30 -13.20 -5.18 -2.05
CA LEU A 30 -14.19 -6.18 -2.49
C LEU A 30 -15.34 -6.25 -1.49
N ARG A 31 -16.57 -6.35 -2.01
CA ARG A 31 -17.76 -6.62 -1.21
C ARG A 31 -18.65 -7.62 -1.96
N ALA A 32 -18.94 -8.76 -1.33
CA ALA A 32 -19.91 -9.72 -1.83
C ALA A 32 -21.31 -9.40 -1.26
N GLY A 33 -22.31 -9.35 -2.11
CA GLY A 33 -23.70 -9.06 -1.73
C GLY A 33 -24.58 -8.77 -2.93
N HIS A 34 -25.87 -8.57 -2.71
CA HIS A 34 -26.88 -8.37 -3.76
C HIS A 34 -26.81 -9.43 -4.88
N GLY A 35 -26.36 -10.65 -4.55
CA GLY A 35 -26.22 -11.75 -5.50
C GLY A 35 -25.03 -11.63 -6.44
N GLY A 36 -24.01 -10.84 -6.09
CA GLY A 36 -22.80 -10.65 -6.90
C GLY A 36 -21.63 -10.08 -6.11
N LEU A 37 -20.68 -9.54 -6.82
CA LEU A 37 -19.44 -8.97 -6.28
C LEU A 37 -19.29 -7.52 -6.73
N PHE A 38 -18.88 -6.67 -5.80
CA PHE A 38 -18.55 -5.26 -6.04
C PHE A 38 -17.07 -5.02 -5.80
N TRP A 39 -16.46 -4.13 -6.61
CA TRP A 39 -15.09 -3.64 -6.41
C TRP A 39 -14.95 -2.20 -6.90
N ILE A 40 -13.93 -1.53 -6.39
CA ILE A 40 -13.49 -0.24 -6.91
C ILE A 40 -12.35 -0.48 -7.90
N GLN A 41 -12.43 0.14 -9.07
CA GLN A 41 -11.40 0.09 -10.11
C GLN A 41 -10.84 1.48 -10.35
N TYR A 42 -9.52 1.59 -10.29
CA TYR A 42 -8.77 2.76 -10.73
C TYR A 42 -8.38 2.61 -12.19
N ASP A 43 -8.63 3.66 -12.98
CA ASP A 43 -8.21 3.74 -14.39
C ASP A 43 -7.29 4.96 -14.58
N PRO A 44 -6.03 4.76 -15.07
CA PRO A 44 -5.11 5.87 -15.30
C PRO A 44 -5.52 6.77 -16.48
N ALA A 45 -6.43 6.36 -17.33
CA ALA A 45 -6.89 7.15 -18.48
C ALA A 45 -7.60 8.44 -18.05
N ASP A 46 -8.39 8.38 -16.97
CA ASP A 46 -9.11 9.53 -16.41
C ASP A 46 -8.80 9.78 -14.92
N ALA A 47 -7.91 8.98 -14.34
CA ALA A 47 -7.50 8.99 -12.94
C ALA A 47 -8.64 8.80 -11.93
N ARG A 48 -9.76 8.20 -12.34
CA ARG A 48 -10.95 7.98 -11.53
C ARG A 48 -10.96 6.61 -10.87
N CYS A 49 -11.59 6.55 -9.70
CA CYS A 49 -11.96 5.32 -9.03
C CYS A 49 -13.46 5.08 -9.24
N THR A 50 -13.82 3.99 -9.90
CA THR A 50 -15.20 3.68 -10.27
C THR A 50 -15.67 2.39 -9.63
N LEU A 51 -16.95 2.32 -9.28
CA LEU A 51 -17.60 1.17 -8.71
C LEU A 51 -18.06 0.23 -9.82
N TRP A 52 -17.64 -1.03 -9.73
CA TRP A 52 -18.04 -2.10 -10.62
C TRP A 52 -18.85 -3.15 -9.87
N TYR A 53 -19.82 -3.71 -10.56
CA TYR A 53 -20.69 -4.78 -10.07
C TYR A 53 -20.72 -5.93 -11.05
N TRP A 54 -20.32 -7.10 -10.57
CA TRP A 54 -20.37 -8.34 -11.32
C TRP A 54 -21.51 -9.21 -10.81
N ARG A 55 -22.36 -9.64 -11.73
CA ARG A 55 -23.47 -10.56 -11.50
C ARG A 55 -23.84 -11.26 -12.80
N ASP A 56 -24.29 -12.52 -12.73
CA ASP A 56 -24.74 -13.29 -13.90
C ASP A 56 -23.71 -13.28 -15.05
N SER A 57 -22.42 -13.46 -14.69
CA SER A 57 -21.27 -13.47 -15.61
C SER A 57 -21.03 -12.15 -16.37
N LYS A 58 -21.53 -11.03 -15.86
CA LYS A 58 -21.34 -9.70 -16.45
C LYS A 58 -20.84 -8.71 -15.40
N ALA A 59 -19.84 -7.95 -15.76
CA ALA A 59 -19.40 -6.77 -15.00
C ALA A 59 -19.94 -5.49 -15.64
N GLN A 60 -20.41 -4.57 -14.81
CA GLN A 60 -20.86 -3.24 -15.24
C GLN A 60 -20.39 -2.16 -14.29
N CYS A 61 -20.02 -1.00 -14.83
CA CYS A 61 -19.71 0.18 -14.05
C CYS A 61 -21.01 0.83 -13.57
N LEU A 62 -21.11 1.11 -12.27
CA LEU A 62 -22.27 1.75 -11.67
C LEU A 62 -22.06 3.25 -11.42
N THR A 63 -20.84 3.76 -11.53
CA THR A 63 -20.50 5.14 -11.15
C THR A 63 -20.85 6.13 -12.25
N PRO A 64 -21.72 7.13 -11.99
CA PRO A 64 -21.94 8.23 -12.92
C PRO A 64 -20.66 9.04 -13.17
N ALA A 65 -20.62 9.78 -14.29
CA ALA A 65 -19.41 10.47 -14.77
C ALA A 65 -18.85 11.51 -13.78
N GLU A 66 -19.71 12.13 -13.00
CA GLU A 66 -19.37 13.17 -12.02
C GLU A 66 -18.83 12.65 -10.69
N PHE A 67 -18.84 11.34 -10.44
CA PHE A 67 -18.39 10.71 -9.20
C PHE A 67 -17.09 9.95 -9.36
N SER A 68 -16.32 9.88 -8.25
CA SER A 68 -15.15 9.03 -8.08
C SER A 68 -15.11 8.52 -6.63
N LEU A 69 -14.94 7.23 -6.42
CA LEU A 69 -15.03 6.61 -5.10
C LEU A 69 -13.66 6.56 -4.41
N ARG A 70 -13.43 7.46 -3.45
CA ARG A 70 -12.20 7.47 -2.66
C ARG A 70 -12.37 8.24 -1.37
N SER A 71 -11.98 7.63 -0.26
CA SER A 71 -11.79 8.32 1.01
C SER A 71 -10.40 8.96 1.09
N ARG A 72 -10.30 10.09 1.78
CA ARG A 72 -9.03 10.74 2.13
C ARG A 72 -8.81 10.84 3.64
N VAL A 73 -9.53 10.07 4.43
CA VAL A 73 -9.22 9.94 5.86
C VAL A 73 -7.77 9.53 6.01
N TYR A 74 -7.03 10.19 6.88
CA TYR A 74 -5.58 9.98 7.07
C TYR A 74 -4.72 10.26 5.83
N GLU A 75 -5.24 10.93 4.80
CA GLU A 75 -4.69 11.14 3.46
C GLU A 75 -4.59 9.85 2.60
N TYR A 76 -4.46 8.67 3.19
CA TYR A 76 -4.33 7.39 2.50
C TYR A 76 -5.66 6.69 2.21
N GLY A 77 -6.71 7.04 2.94
CA GLY A 77 -8.07 6.56 2.70
C GLY A 77 -8.29 5.10 3.03
N GLY A 78 -9.20 4.50 2.26
CA GLY A 78 -9.71 3.14 2.44
C GLY A 78 -11.10 3.13 3.08
N GLY A 79 -11.85 2.03 2.85
CA GLY A 79 -13.21 1.91 3.36
C GLY A 79 -14.20 2.90 2.74
N ALA A 80 -14.02 3.19 1.45
CA ALA A 80 -14.90 4.10 0.72
C ALA A 80 -16.21 3.44 0.26
N LEU A 81 -16.43 2.16 0.55
CA LEU A 81 -17.53 1.36 0.02
C LEU A 81 -18.14 0.47 1.09
N CYS A 82 -19.47 0.50 1.26
CA CYS A 82 -20.21 -0.56 1.94
C CYS A 82 -21.54 -0.85 1.23
N LEU A 83 -22.03 -2.08 1.41
CA LEU A 83 -23.33 -2.50 0.88
C LEU A 83 -24.41 -2.30 1.95
N THR A 84 -25.54 -1.73 1.55
CA THR A 84 -26.75 -1.57 2.38
C THR A 84 -27.88 -2.42 1.81
N ASP A 85 -28.98 -2.54 2.52
CA ASP A 85 -30.15 -3.24 1.99
C ASP A 85 -30.78 -2.52 0.78
N GLU A 86 -30.61 -1.21 0.67
CA GLU A 86 -31.15 -0.37 -0.41
C GLU A 86 -30.22 -0.25 -1.62
N GLY A 87 -28.92 -0.57 -1.47
CA GLY A 87 -27.94 -0.42 -2.54
C GLY A 87 -26.52 -0.30 -2.01
N VAL A 88 -25.79 0.68 -2.50
CA VAL A 88 -24.36 0.89 -2.21
C VAL A 88 -24.16 2.26 -1.60
N ALA A 89 -23.53 2.31 -0.42
CA ALA A 89 -23.04 3.56 0.13
C ALA A 89 -21.55 3.74 -0.20
N PHE A 90 -21.16 4.95 -0.57
CA PHE A 90 -19.78 5.24 -0.91
C PHE A 90 -19.36 6.67 -0.53
N VAL A 91 -18.05 6.87 -0.38
CA VAL A 91 -17.44 8.19 -0.21
C VAL A 91 -17.04 8.74 -1.57
N ASN A 92 -17.57 9.91 -1.92
CA ASN A 92 -17.20 10.60 -3.16
C ASN A 92 -15.89 11.39 -2.98
N GLU A 93 -14.96 11.24 -3.91
CA GLU A 93 -13.61 11.79 -3.82
C GLU A 93 -13.55 13.32 -3.75
N SER A 94 -14.43 14.00 -4.51
CA SER A 94 -14.36 15.47 -4.66
C SER A 94 -14.77 16.24 -3.40
N ASP A 95 -15.78 15.76 -2.68
CA ASP A 95 -16.36 16.43 -1.50
C ASP A 95 -16.21 15.64 -0.20
N GLN A 96 -15.75 14.38 -0.28
CA GLN A 96 -15.54 13.48 0.84
C GLN A 96 -16.82 13.13 1.63
N GLN A 97 -17.99 13.32 1.02
CA GLN A 97 -19.28 13.02 1.62
C GLN A 97 -19.74 11.60 1.29
N ILE A 98 -20.59 11.05 2.17
CA ILE A 98 -21.21 9.74 1.97
C ILE A 98 -22.43 9.91 1.08
N TYR A 99 -22.51 9.09 0.04
CA TYR A 99 -23.65 8.98 -0.89
C TYR A 99 -24.25 7.59 -0.82
N LEU A 100 -25.55 7.50 -0.94
CA LEU A 100 -26.28 6.25 -1.18
C LEU A 100 -26.70 6.18 -2.65
N GLN A 101 -26.26 5.14 -3.33
CA GLN A 101 -26.71 4.81 -4.69
C GLN A 101 -27.67 3.64 -4.62
N PRO A 102 -28.99 3.83 -4.84
CA PRO A 102 -29.96 2.77 -4.82
C PRO A 102 -29.68 1.70 -5.88
N LEU A 103 -29.96 0.44 -5.56
CA LEU A 103 -29.76 -0.68 -6.48
C LEU A 103 -31.04 -1.56 -6.53
N ALA A 104 -31.66 -1.64 -7.71
CA ALA A 104 -32.80 -2.50 -7.98
C ALA A 104 -32.37 -3.62 -8.96
N GLY A 105 -32.11 -4.81 -8.44
CA GLY A 105 -31.49 -5.90 -9.18
C GLY A 105 -30.08 -5.53 -9.65
N THR A 106 -29.88 -5.33 -10.94
CA THR A 106 -28.60 -4.85 -11.52
C THR A 106 -28.65 -3.37 -11.91
N ARG A 107 -29.77 -2.71 -11.76
CA ARG A 107 -29.97 -1.30 -12.16
C ARG A 107 -29.65 -0.37 -11.00
N ALA A 108 -28.62 0.44 -11.16
CA ALA A 108 -28.28 1.50 -10.23
C ALA A 108 -29.12 2.76 -10.48
N GLY A 109 -29.59 3.37 -9.38
CA GLY A 109 -30.17 4.71 -9.38
C GLY A 109 -29.11 5.81 -9.33
N GLN A 110 -29.56 7.06 -9.26
CA GLN A 110 -28.65 8.19 -9.04
C GLN A 110 -28.21 8.24 -7.57
N PRO A 111 -26.93 8.53 -7.31
CA PRO A 111 -26.44 8.73 -5.94
C PRO A 111 -27.11 9.93 -5.26
N VAL A 112 -27.47 9.76 -3.99
CA VAL A 112 -28.04 10.80 -3.13
C VAL A 112 -27.13 11.00 -1.93
N ALA A 113 -26.76 12.25 -1.65
CA ALA A 113 -25.91 12.57 -0.52
C ALA A 113 -26.60 12.26 0.82
N LEU A 114 -25.96 11.48 1.68
CA LEU A 114 -26.38 11.27 3.07
C LEU A 114 -25.77 12.31 4.01
N THR A 115 -24.59 12.83 3.69
CA THR A 115 -23.91 13.85 4.49
C THR A 115 -23.66 15.10 3.68
N SER A 116 -23.61 16.27 4.37
CA SER A 116 -23.27 17.57 3.79
C SER A 116 -22.49 18.39 4.82
N ARG A 117 -21.26 17.94 5.10
CA ARG A 117 -20.37 18.55 6.11
C ARG A 117 -19.02 18.86 5.48
N PRO A 118 -18.82 20.06 4.90
CA PRO A 118 -17.65 20.40 4.08
C PRO A 118 -16.29 20.24 4.75
N ARG A 119 -16.26 20.26 6.11
CA ARG A 119 -15.03 20.08 6.89
C ARG A 119 -14.78 18.64 7.33
N CYS A 120 -15.68 17.72 6.96
CA CYS A 120 -15.59 16.31 7.36
C CYS A 120 -15.21 15.44 6.17
N ARG A 121 -14.42 14.41 6.46
CA ARG A 121 -14.13 13.29 5.57
C ARG A 121 -14.58 12.01 6.26
N TYR A 122 -14.99 11.03 5.48
CA TYR A 122 -15.46 9.75 5.98
C TYR A 122 -14.68 8.60 5.37
N GLY A 123 -14.52 7.52 6.12
CA GLY A 123 -13.88 6.30 5.66
C GLY A 123 -14.29 5.11 6.51
N ASP A 124 -13.81 3.94 6.14
CA ASP A 124 -14.07 2.68 6.84
C ASP A 124 -15.56 2.38 7.06
N LEU A 125 -16.36 2.56 6.00
CA LEU A 125 -17.81 2.43 6.04
C LEU A 125 -18.24 1.00 6.36
N GLN A 126 -19.13 0.83 7.35
CA GLN A 126 -19.75 -0.44 7.75
C GLN A 126 -21.26 -0.25 7.89
N TYR A 127 -22.04 -1.15 7.29
CA TYR A 127 -23.49 -1.08 7.39
C TYR A 127 -24.03 -1.79 8.64
N ASP A 128 -24.73 -1.04 9.46
CA ASP A 128 -25.53 -1.55 10.58
C ASP A 128 -26.95 -1.84 10.08
N ARG A 129 -27.20 -3.09 9.74
CA ARG A 129 -28.51 -3.53 9.24
C ARG A 129 -29.61 -3.36 10.30
N ARG A 130 -29.28 -3.54 11.58
CA ARG A 130 -30.26 -3.45 12.67
C ARG A 130 -30.84 -2.06 12.82
N ARG A 131 -29.99 -1.02 12.59
CA ARG A 131 -30.40 0.40 12.75
C ARG A 131 -30.61 1.12 11.42
N GLY A 132 -30.34 0.45 10.29
CA GLY A 132 -30.41 1.10 8.98
C GLY A 132 -29.45 2.28 8.87
N ALA A 133 -28.21 2.11 9.34
CA ALA A 133 -27.23 3.19 9.43
C ALA A 133 -25.84 2.72 8.99
N ILE A 134 -24.97 3.67 8.72
CA ILE A 134 -23.56 3.45 8.33
C ILE A 134 -22.68 3.90 9.49
N VAL A 135 -21.93 2.96 10.06
CA VAL A 135 -20.84 3.29 10.99
C VAL A 135 -19.62 3.68 10.18
N ALA A 136 -18.97 4.77 10.55
CA ALA A 136 -17.83 5.32 9.82
C ALA A 136 -16.78 5.94 10.74
N VAL A 137 -15.55 6.00 10.27
CA VAL A 137 -14.53 6.91 10.80
C VAL A 137 -14.78 8.28 10.18
N GLU A 138 -14.99 9.29 11.03
CA GLU A 138 -15.08 10.69 10.64
C GLU A 138 -13.78 11.41 10.97
N GLU A 139 -13.25 12.15 10.00
CA GLU A 139 -12.15 13.09 10.17
C GLU A 139 -12.66 14.50 9.98
N THR A 140 -12.56 15.33 11.02
CA THR A 140 -13.05 16.73 11.00
C THR A 140 -11.89 17.71 11.05
N HIS A 141 -11.85 18.61 10.09
CA HIS A 141 -10.84 19.66 9.96
C HIS A 141 -11.31 20.95 10.61
N HIS A 142 -10.67 21.34 11.71
CA HIS A 142 -10.90 22.59 12.42
C HIS A 142 -9.74 23.57 12.21
N ASP A 143 -9.95 24.83 12.55
CA ASP A 143 -8.90 25.85 12.50
C ASP A 143 -7.74 25.56 13.48
N LYS A 144 -7.99 24.73 14.50
CA LYS A 144 -7.00 24.34 15.53
C LYS A 144 -6.40 22.95 15.33
N GLY A 145 -6.79 22.23 14.30
CA GLY A 145 -6.29 20.88 14.05
C GLY A 145 -7.34 19.92 13.49
N VAL A 146 -7.04 18.65 13.54
CA VAL A 146 -7.86 17.57 12.99
C VAL A 146 -8.30 16.63 14.11
N GLU A 147 -9.58 16.33 14.17
CA GLU A 147 -10.18 15.38 15.11
C GLU A 147 -10.71 14.16 14.37
N HIS A 148 -10.66 13.01 15.05
CA HIS A 148 -11.21 11.75 14.55
C HIS A 148 -12.23 11.18 15.52
N ARG A 149 -13.29 10.60 14.98
CA ARG A 149 -14.42 10.04 15.75
C ARG A 149 -14.97 8.79 15.04
N LEU A 150 -15.66 7.95 15.80
CA LEU A 150 -16.60 7.01 15.23
C LEU A 150 -18.00 7.60 15.25
N VAL A 151 -18.68 7.56 14.13
CA VAL A 151 -20.03 8.08 13.96
C VAL A 151 -20.94 7.05 13.31
N SER A 152 -22.25 7.19 13.53
CA SER A 152 -23.32 6.48 12.84
C SER A 152 -24.08 7.48 11.98
N VAL A 153 -24.29 7.17 10.71
CA VAL A 153 -25.05 7.99 9.76
C VAL A 153 -26.23 7.18 9.24
N SER A 154 -27.45 7.61 9.55
CA SER A 154 -28.65 6.92 9.06
C SER A 154 -28.82 7.06 7.55
N LEU A 155 -29.59 6.19 6.91
CA LEU A 155 -29.86 6.28 5.48
C LEU A 155 -30.73 7.51 5.07
N VAL A 156 -31.18 8.29 6.05
CA VAL A 156 -31.82 9.61 5.85
C VAL A 156 -30.93 10.80 6.23
N GLY A 157 -29.66 10.52 6.58
CA GLY A 157 -28.63 11.57 6.80
C GLY A 157 -28.54 12.11 8.23
N GLU A 158 -29.21 11.50 9.21
CA GLU A 158 -29.02 11.82 10.60
C GLU A 158 -27.71 11.23 11.12
N GLN A 159 -26.91 12.01 11.84
CA GLN A 159 -25.62 11.56 12.35
C GLN A 159 -25.57 11.57 13.86
N GLU A 160 -25.08 10.49 14.44
CA GLU A 160 -24.86 10.29 15.86
C GLU A 160 -23.39 9.98 16.16
N LEU A 161 -22.91 10.47 17.30
CA LEU A 161 -21.57 10.19 17.80
C LEU A 161 -21.57 8.84 18.52
N LEU A 162 -20.62 7.95 18.14
CA LEU A 162 -20.41 6.67 18.80
C LEU A 162 -19.22 6.68 19.76
N ALA A 163 -18.06 7.17 19.31
CA ALA A 163 -16.86 7.24 20.13
C ALA A 163 -16.01 8.46 19.78
N GLU A 164 -15.42 9.08 20.79
CA GLU A 164 -14.48 10.19 20.68
C GLU A 164 -13.40 10.12 21.78
N GLY A 165 -12.38 10.96 21.70
CA GLY A 165 -11.33 11.09 22.71
C GLY A 165 -10.03 10.38 22.39
N ALA A 166 -10.01 9.39 21.50
CA ALA A 166 -8.76 8.90 20.91
C ALA A 166 -8.29 9.80 19.78
N ASP A 167 -6.99 9.77 19.48
CA ASP A 167 -6.47 10.52 18.34
C ASP A 167 -6.87 9.92 17.00
N PHE A 168 -7.03 8.59 16.95
CA PHE A 168 -7.30 7.85 15.71
C PHE A 168 -8.22 6.66 15.96
N TYR A 169 -9.03 6.31 14.95
CA TYR A 169 -9.95 5.18 14.93
C TYR A 169 -9.84 4.40 13.61
N ALA A 170 -10.06 3.09 13.66
CA ALA A 170 -10.11 2.25 12.47
C ALA A 170 -10.94 0.98 12.70
N ALA A 171 -11.34 0.36 11.60
CA ALA A 171 -11.92 -0.97 11.54
C ALA A 171 -13.12 -1.21 12.47
N PRO A 172 -14.12 -0.30 12.51
CA PRO A 172 -15.34 -0.58 13.23
C PRO A 172 -15.99 -1.85 12.64
N THR A 173 -16.41 -2.77 13.50
CA THR A 173 -17.04 -4.03 13.07
C THR A 173 -18.18 -4.39 14.00
N LEU A 174 -19.28 -4.87 13.42
CA LEU A 174 -20.48 -5.28 14.13
C LEU A 174 -20.57 -6.80 14.18
N ASP A 175 -21.11 -7.34 15.27
CA ASP A 175 -21.53 -8.73 15.27
C ASP A 175 -22.78 -8.94 14.40
N ALA A 176 -23.11 -10.19 14.10
CA ALA A 176 -24.23 -10.52 13.21
C ALA A 176 -25.59 -10.00 13.70
N ALA A 177 -25.77 -9.86 15.02
CA ALA A 177 -26.97 -9.34 15.62
C ALA A 177 -27.04 -7.80 15.69
N GLY A 178 -25.92 -7.12 15.42
CA GLY A 178 -25.80 -5.66 15.60
C GLY A 178 -25.92 -5.24 17.07
N GLU A 179 -25.52 -6.11 18.00
CA GLU A 179 -25.60 -5.88 19.45
C GLU A 179 -24.26 -5.49 20.06
N ARG A 180 -23.15 -5.76 19.36
CA ARG A 180 -21.81 -5.37 19.77
C ARG A 180 -21.08 -4.68 18.63
N LEU A 181 -20.35 -3.63 18.99
CA LEU A 181 -19.42 -2.93 18.11
C LEU A 181 -18.01 -3.08 18.66
N ALA A 182 -17.07 -3.52 17.84
CA ALA A 182 -15.65 -3.51 18.14
C ALA A 182 -14.91 -2.58 17.18
N TRP A 183 -13.79 -2.02 17.63
CA TRP A 183 -12.97 -1.12 16.82
C TRP A 183 -11.53 -1.08 17.29
N ILE A 184 -10.65 -0.53 16.45
CA ILE A 184 -9.26 -0.20 16.77
C ILE A 184 -9.16 1.30 17.04
N GLN A 185 -8.40 1.67 18.06
CA GLN A 185 -8.01 3.07 18.31
C GLN A 185 -6.56 3.16 18.78
N TRP A 186 -5.96 4.33 18.59
CA TRP A 186 -4.62 4.62 19.09
C TRP A 186 -4.44 6.10 19.35
N TYR A 187 -3.33 6.40 20.01
CA TYR A 187 -3.00 7.74 20.44
C TYR A 187 -1.64 8.15 19.91
N ARG A 188 -1.46 9.42 19.67
CA ARG A 188 -0.15 10.00 19.40
C ARG A 188 0.80 9.72 20.58
N PRO A 189 2.09 9.45 20.35
CA PRO A 189 2.82 9.54 19.08
C PRO A 189 2.81 8.25 18.22
N GLU A 190 1.99 7.27 18.56
CA GLU A 190 2.00 5.95 17.92
C GLU A 190 1.43 5.98 16.49
N GLN A 191 1.94 5.06 15.67
CA GLN A 191 1.41 4.71 14.36
C GLN A 191 0.59 3.40 14.46
N PRO A 192 -0.32 3.12 13.51
CA PRO A 192 -1.15 1.91 13.62
C PRO A 192 -0.35 0.59 13.54
N TRP A 193 0.88 0.62 13.09
CA TRP A 193 1.81 -0.53 13.07
C TRP A 193 2.79 -0.55 14.24
N THR A 194 2.77 0.42 15.14
CA THR A 194 3.60 0.45 16.34
C THR A 194 2.83 0.03 17.58
N ALA A 195 1.74 0.75 17.90
CA ALA A 195 0.89 0.41 19.03
C ALA A 195 -0.54 0.88 18.82
N THR A 196 -1.49 -0.04 18.96
CA THR A 196 -2.93 0.22 18.90
C THR A 196 -3.64 -0.58 19.98
N SER A 197 -4.91 -0.28 20.23
CA SER A 197 -5.75 -1.01 21.18
C SER A 197 -7.06 -1.46 20.52
N LEU A 198 -7.54 -2.62 20.94
CA LEU A 198 -8.83 -3.20 20.54
C LEU A 198 -9.85 -2.92 21.61
N TRP A 199 -10.96 -2.30 21.21
CA TRP A 199 -12.08 -1.96 22.05
C TRP A 199 -13.35 -2.66 21.58
N MET A 200 -14.26 -2.94 22.53
CA MET A 200 -15.58 -3.47 22.25
C MET A 200 -16.59 -2.85 23.22
N ALA A 201 -17.81 -2.64 22.76
CA ALA A 201 -18.92 -2.15 23.57
C ALA A 201 -20.22 -2.83 23.16
N ASP A 202 -21.18 -2.90 24.08
CA ASP A 202 -22.55 -3.21 23.74
C ASP A 202 -23.17 -2.05 22.96
N TYR A 203 -23.83 -2.37 21.86
CA TYR A 203 -24.47 -1.37 21.00
C TYR A 203 -25.97 -1.42 21.20
N LEU A 204 -26.45 -0.49 22.01
CA LEU A 204 -27.83 -0.45 22.48
C LEU A 204 -28.82 -0.12 21.33
N PRO A 205 -30.08 -0.52 21.46
CA PRO A 205 -31.12 -0.22 20.45
C PRO A 205 -31.34 1.28 20.20
N ASP A 206 -31.03 2.12 21.19
CA ASP A 206 -31.13 3.59 21.11
C ASP A 206 -29.93 4.26 20.41
N GLY A 207 -29.00 3.48 19.87
CA GLY A 207 -27.84 3.99 19.12
C GLY A 207 -26.63 4.35 19.98
N ARG A 208 -26.66 4.15 21.29
CA ARG A 208 -25.53 4.43 22.19
C ARG A 208 -24.66 3.20 22.40
N LEU A 209 -23.37 3.42 22.57
CA LEU A 209 -22.43 2.41 23.07
C LEU A 209 -22.44 2.41 24.61
N ASP A 210 -22.55 1.24 25.19
CA ASP A 210 -22.53 1.05 26.64
C ASP A 210 -21.28 0.27 27.07
N GLN A 211 -20.67 0.74 28.15
CA GLN A 211 -19.51 0.13 28.79
C GLN A 211 -18.38 -0.28 27.84
N PRO A 212 -17.72 0.63 27.11
CA PRO A 212 -16.58 0.27 26.26
C PRO A 212 -15.46 -0.36 27.08
N VAL A 213 -14.98 -1.53 26.65
CA VAL A 213 -13.90 -2.29 27.28
C VAL A 213 -12.72 -2.42 26.33
N CYS A 214 -11.50 -2.17 26.83
CA CYS A 214 -10.26 -2.47 26.11
C CYS A 214 -9.92 -3.95 26.28
N LEU A 215 -10.01 -4.72 25.20
CA LEU A 215 -9.72 -6.17 25.21
C LEU A 215 -8.24 -6.49 25.06
N ALA A 216 -7.47 -5.60 24.40
CA ALA A 216 -6.04 -5.78 24.19
C ALA A 216 -5.37 -4.46 23.79
N GLY A 217 -4.05 -4.37 23.98
CA GLY A 217 -3.25 -3.22 23.55
C GLY A 217 -3.19 -2.05 24.53
N ALA A 218 -3.76 -2.18 25.74
CA ALA A 218 -3.74 -1.12 26.75
C ALA A 218 -2.33 -0.70 27.18
N GLU A 219 -1.35 -1.61 27.09
CA GLU A 219 0.03 -1.35 27.48
C GLU A 219 0.87 -0.62 26.42
N GLY A 220 0.32 -0.41 25.21
CA GLY A 220 1.02 0.28 24.11
C GLY A 220 2.25 -0.46 23.56
N THR A 221 2.28 -1.80 23.64
CA THR A 221 3.42 -2.62 23.24
C THR A 221 3.18 -3.48 22.00
N GLU A 222 1.97 -3.47 21.46
CA GLU A 222 1.54 -4.28 20.33
C GLU A 222 0.70 -3.50 19.33
N SER A 223 0.70 -3.95 18.10
CA SER A 223 -0.19 -3.46 17.04
C SER A 223 -1.29 -4.48 16.79
N LEU A 224 -2.53 -4.02 16.94
CA LEU A 224 -3.73 -4.79 16.61
C LEU A 224 -4.39 -4.19 15.37
N GLN A 225 -4.96 -5.06 14.52
CA GLN A 225 -5.68 -4.63 13.33
C GLN A 225 -6.76 -5.64 12.94
N GLN A 226 -7.75 -5.18 12.17
CA GLN A 226 -8.78 -6.00 11.54
C GLN A 226 -9.59 -6.85 12.54
N PRO A 227 -10.25 -6.26 13.55
CA PRO A 227 -11.22 -6.98 14.36
C PRO A 227 -12.35 -7.52 13.46
N ARG A 228 -12.80 -8.76 13.70
CA ARG A 228 -13.87 -9.42 12.95
C ARG A 228 -14.64 -10.36 13.83
N PHE A 229 -15.95 -10.29 13.78
CA PHE A 229 -16.82 -11.28 14.42
C PHE A 229 -17.02 -12.49 13.50
N ALA A 230 -16.92 -13.69 14.06
CA ALA A 230 -17.43 -14.90 13.43
C ALA A 230 -18.96 -15.00 13.63
N GLY A 231 -19.59 -15.92 12.90
CA GLY A 231 -21.04 -16.12 12.98
C GLY A 231 -21.58 -16.56 14.34
N ASP A 232 -20.74 -17.15 15.19
CA ASP A 232 -21.06 -17.52 16.58
C ASP A 232 -20.85 -16.37 17.57
N GLY A 233 -20.45 -15.20 17.10
CA GLY A 233 -20.20 -14.02 17.91
C GLY A 233 -18.81 -13.94 18.55
N THR A 234 -17.90 -14.87 18.28
CA THR A 234 -16.51 -14.78 18.70
C THR A 234 -15.83 -13.64 17.96
N LEU A 235 -15.18 -12.74 18.70
CA LEU A 235 -14.39 -11.66 18.12
C LEU A 235 -12.95 -12.14 17.88
N PHE A 236 -12.45 -11.94 16.66
CA PHE A 236 -11.07 -12.17 16.28
C PHE A 236 -10.37 -10.86 15.94
N CYS A 237 -9.04 -10.83 16.09
CA CYS A 237 -8.20 -9.70 15.72
C CYS A 237 -6.80 -10.20 15.37
N LEU A 238 -6.10 -9.50 14.49
CA LEU A 238 -4.67 -9.73 14.29
C LEU A 238 -3.89 -8.92 15.30
N THR A 239 -2.92 -9.53 15.98
CA THR A 239 -1.95 -8.84 16.85
C THR A 239 -0.54 -9.33 16.58
N ASP A 240 0.44 -8.43 16.65
CA ASP A 240 1.87 -8.73 16.51
C ASP A 240 2.57 -8.97 17.87
N ARG A 241 1.82 -9.19 18.93
CA ARG A 241 2.30 -9.46 20.28
C ARG A 241 3.36 -10.56 20.34
N ALA A 242 3.18 -11.62 19.53
CA ALA A 242 4.12 -12.74 19.42
C ALA A 242 5.22 -12.52 18.36
N GLY A 243 5.37 -11.31 17.83
CA GLY A 243 6.35 -10.96 16.81
C GLY A 243 5.84 -10.95 15.37
N TRP A 244 4.63 -11.43 15.12
CA TRP A 244 3.99 -11.52 13.82
C TRP A 244 2.52 -11.20 13.96
N TRP A 245 1.90 -10.51 13.00
CA TRP A 245 0.46 -10.32 12.98
C TRP A 245 -0.25 -11.64 12.74
N GLN A 246 -0.77 -12.21 13.82
CA GLN A 246 -1.44 -13.50 13.86
C GLN A 246 -2.84 -13.36 14.46
N PRO A 247 -3.78 -14.27 14.10
CA PRO A 247 -5.13 -14.27 14.67
C PRO A 247 -5.15 -14.61 16.15
N TRP A 248 -5.83 -13.77 16.92
CA TRP A 248 -6.21 -14.01 18.32
C TRP A 248 -7.71 -13.90 18.44
N GLN A 249 -8.31 -14.55 19.45
CA GLN A 249 -9.76 -14.60 19.68
C GLN A 249 -10.11 -14.11 21.07
N SER A 250 -11.32 -13.55 21.21
CA SER A 250 -11.85 -13.12 22.51
C SER A 250 -12.18 -14.30 23.40
N GLN A 251 -11.82 -14.17 24.69
CA GLN A 251 -12.21 -15.07 25.76
C GLN A 251 -12.49 -14.24 27.01
N GLY A 252 -13.78 -13.99 27.30
CA GLY A 252 -14.17 -12.98 28.28
C GLY A 252 -13.68 -11.58 27.85
N ASP A 253 -13.07 -10.86 28.77
CA ASP A 253 -12.54 -9.51 28.57
C ASP A 253 -11.08 -9.50 28.10
N SER A 254 -10.59 -10.58 27.53
CA SER A 254 -9.21 -10.69 27.05
C SER A 254 -9.12 -11.38 25.70
N MET A 255 -7.93 -11.27 25.06
CA MET A 255 -7.62 -11.96 23.82
C MET A 255 -6.64 -13.10 24.08
N VAL A 256 -6.92 -14.27 23.50
CA VAL A 256 -6.05 -15.45 23.54
C VAL A 256 -5.66 -15.87 22.13
N PRO A 257 -4.47 -16.49 21.93
CA PRO A 257 -4.06 -16.93 20.61
C PRO A 257 -4.98 -18.01 20.05
N VAL A 258 -5.15 -18.02 18.74
CA VAL A 258 -5.81 -19.13 18.04
C VAL A 258 -4.77 -20.24 17.85
N ASP A 259 -4.94 -21.37 18.53
CA ASP A 259 -3.92 -22.44 18.68
C ASP A 259 -3.27 -22.87 17.35
N ARG A 260 -4.06 -22.99 16.30
CA ARG A 260 -3.56 -23.41 14.97
C ARG A 260 -2.53 -22.47 14.36
N PHE A 261 -2.52 -21.17 14.75
CA PHE A 261 -1.63 -20.14 14.19
C PHE A 261 -0.45 -19.78 15.09
N VAL A 262 -0.42 -20.19 16.36
CA VAL A 262 0.61 -19.82 17.36
C VAL A 262 2.05 -20.14 16.93
N ARG A 263 2.22 -21.19 16.13
CA ARG A 263 3.54 -21.66 15.70
C ARG A 263 4.03 -21.02 14.39
N HIS A 264 3.17 -20.25 13.74
CA HIS A 264 3.51 -19.62 12.47
C HIS A 264 4.46 -18.43 12.68
N ARG A 265 5.44 -18.29 11.79
CA ARG A 265 6.40 -17.17 11.79
C ARG A 265 6.27 -16.39 10.50
N PHE A 266 5.09 -15.85 10.27
CA PHE A 266 4.77 -14.96 9.17
C PHE A 266 3.59 -14.04 9.55
N ASP A 267 3.53 -12.88 8.89
CA ASP A 267 2.42 -11.94 9.05
C ASP A 267 1.22 -12.39 8.21
N HIS A 268 0.00 -12.28 8.77
CA HIS A 268 -1.24 -12.43 8.01
C HIS A 268 -1.69 -11.12 7.35
N ALA A 269 -1.08 -10.00 7.67
CA ALA A 269 -1.40 -8.69 7.11
C ALA A 269 -0.15 -7.81 6.98
N PRO A 270 -0.14 -6.86 6.02
CA PRO A 270 0.86 -5.79 5.99
C PRO A 270 0.56 -4.71 7.03
N ALA A 271 1.47 -3.73 7.16
CA ALA A 271 1.24 -2.52 7.93
C ALA A 271 -0.01 -1.78 7.43
N PRO A 272 -0.94 -1.39 8.32
CA PRO A 272 -2.24 -0.85 7.95
C PRO A 272 -2.17 0.65 7.62
N TRP A 273 -1.64 0.99 6.46
CA TRP A 273 -1.63 2.36 5.93
C TRP A 273 -3.01 2.85 5.53
N GLN A 274 -3.84 1.95 5.02
CA GLN A 274 -5.20 2.23 4.56
C GLN A 274 -6.22 1.56 5.45
N LEU A 275 -7.37 2.18 5.57
CA LEU A 275 -8.54 1.62 6.24
C LEU A 275 -9.14 0.45 5.43
N ALA A 276 -9.98 -0.35 6.07
CA ALA A 276 -10.75 -1.46 5.48
C ALA A 276 -9.90 -2.55 4.81
N THR A 277 -8.70 -2.82 5.29
CA THR A 277 -7.91 -3.97 4.85
C THR A 277 -8.61 -5.27 5.27
N VAL A 278 -8.67 -6.24 4.36
CA VAL A 278 -9.24 -7.56 4.59
C VAL A 278 -8.23 -8.63 4.17
N SER A 279 -7.50 -9.16 5.14
CA SER A 279 -6.48 -10.19 4.91
C SER A 279 -6.83 -11.55 5.50
N TYR A 280 -7.90 -11.62 6.29
CA TYR A 280 -8.46 -12.88 6.77
C TYR A 280 -9.97 -12.75 6.97
N LEU A 281 -10.64 -13.89 6.92
CA LEU A 281 -12.07 -14.03 7.21
C LEU A 281 -12.28 -15.28 8.06
N PRO A 282 -12.78 -15.16 9.30
CA PRO A 282 -13.33 -16.29 10.01
C PRO A 282 -14.61 -16.72 9.29
N LEU A 283 -14.70 -18.01 8.96
CA LEU A 283 -15.83 -18.61 8.27
C LEU A 283 -16.69 -19.41 9.24
N THR A 284 -17.74 -20.04 8.74
CA THR A 284 -18.60 -20.90 9.54
C THR A 284 -17.84 -22.12 10.09
N GLU A 285 -18.26 -22.60 11.28
CA GLU A 285 -17.76 -23.84 11.90
C GLU A 285 -16.23 -23.89 12.12
N GLY A 286 -15.60 -22.72 12.28
CA GLY A 286 -14.18 -22.64 12.54
C GLY A 286 -13.27 -22.77 11.31
N ALA A 287 -13.81 -22.75 10.11
CA ALA A 287 -13.03 -22.62 8.88
C ALA A 287 -12.50 -21.19 8.72
N TRP A 288 -11.45 -21.02 7.92
CA TRP A 288 -10.76 -19.73 7.72
C TRP A 288 -10.30 -19.56 6.29
N LEU A 289 -10.37 -18.31 5.82
CA LEU A 289 -9.66 -17.84 4.66
C LEU A 289 -8.65 -16.80 5.11
N SER A 290 -7.37 -16.92 4.73
CA SER A 290 -6.37 -15.94 5.15
C SER A 290 -5.24 -15.79 4.14
N THR A 291 -4.63 -14.60 4.11
CA THR A 291 -3.37 -14.38 3.42
C THR A 291 -2.20 -14.65 4.36
N ARG A 292 -1.05 -14.99 3.78
CA ARG A 292 0.23 -15.16 4.46
C ARG A 292 1.30 -14.38 3.72
N LEU A 293 2.04 -13.55 4.45
CA LEU A 293 3.19 -12.84 3.90
C LEU A 293 4.45 -13.65 4.21
N VAL A 294 4.98 -14.32 3.20
CA VAL A 294 6.13 -15.20 3.32
C VAL A 294 7.15 -14.84 2.23
N ASP A 295 8.36 -14.48 2.63
CA ASP A 295 9.46 -14.12 1.72
C ASP A 295 9.08 -13.06 0.68
N GLY A 296 8.22 -12.12 1.06
CA GLY A 296 7.71 -11.05 0.19
C GLY A 296 6.52 -11.46 -0.70
N TYR A 297 6.05 -12.70 -0.61
CA TYR A 297 4.83 -13.17 -1.29
C TYR A 297 3.61 -13.00 -0.40
N GLY A 298 2.46 -12.71 -0.99
CA GLY A 298 1.15 -12.68 -0.32
C GLY A 298 0.29 -13.85 -0.76
N LEU A 299 0.44 -15.01 -0.10
CA LEU A 299 -0.20 -16.26 -0.49
C LEU A 299 -1.58 -16.41 0.15
N LEU A 300 -2.53 -17.06 -0.53
CA LEU A 300 -3.88 -17.30 -0.05
C LEU A 300 -4.06 -18.74 0.41
N PHE A 301 -4.60 -18.90 1.62
CA PHE A 301 -4.86 -20.21 2.22
C PHE A 301 -6.28 -20.31 2.77
N GLU A 302 -6.89 -21.46 2.53
CA GLU A 302 -8.08 -21.92 3.22
C GLU A 302 -7.69 -22.92 4.32
N HIS A 303 -8.33 -22.81 5.47
CA HIS A 303 -8.33 -23.81 6.52
C HIS A 303 -9.75 -24.34 6.66
N ASP A 304 -9.93 -25.63 6.51
CA ASP A 304 -11.24 -26.26 6.70
C ASP A 304 -11.62 -26.40 8.18
N THR A 305 -12.79 -26.94 8.45
CA THR A 305 -13.31 -27.17 9.80
C THR A 305 -12.49 -28.17 10.61
N GLU A 306 -11.74 -29.05 9.94
CA GLU A 306 -10.84 -30.04 10.55
C GLU A 306 -9.43 -29.48 10.78
N GLY A 307 -9.13 -28.28 10.24
CA GLY A 307 -7.83 -27.62 10.33
C GLY A 307 -6.85 -28.02 9.24
N ASN A 308 -7.29 -28.71 8.19
CA ASN A 308 -6.44 -28.97 7.02
C ASN A 308 -6.26 -27.68 6.23
N GLU A 309 -5.07 -27.50 5.68
CA GLU A 309 -4.71 -26.30 4.92
C GLU A 309 -4.69 -26.61 3.41
N ARG A 310 -5.23 -25.68 2.62
CA ARG A 310 -5.16 -25.68 1.17
C ARG A 310 -4.72 -24.33 0.65
N GLN A 311 -3.62 -24.28 -0.11
CA GLN A 311 -3.27 -23.07 -0.83
C GLN A 311 -4.21 -22.89 -2.02
N LEU A 312 -4.73 -21.69 -2.18
CA LEU A 312 -5.60 -21.28 -3.28
C LEU A 312 -4.86 -20.34 -4.21
N ALA A 313 -5.28 -20.28 -5.47
CA ALA A 313 -4.75 -19.36 -6.48
C ALA A 313 -3.20 -19.35 -6.50
N SER A 314 -2.57 -20.53 -6.51
CA SER A 314 -1.11 -20.70 -6.36
C SER A 314 -0.28 -20.10 -7.51
N GLU A 315 -0.90 -19.80 -8.65
CA GLU A 315 -0.32 -19.07 -9.78
C GLU A 315 -0.14 -17.57 -9.52
N TYR A 316 -0.74 -17.04 -8.43
CA TYR A 316 -0.64 -15.64 -8.02
C TYR A 316 0.37 -15.48 -6.88
N SER A 317 1.12 -14.40 -6.93
CA SER A 317 2.18 -14.09 -5.96
C SER A 317 1.74 -13.13 -4.87
N ARG A 318 0.61 -12.44 -5.05
CA ARG A 318 0.04 -11.51 -4.07
C ARG A 318 -1.48 -11.55 -4.10
N CYS A 319 -2.09 -12.07 -3.04
CA CYS A 319 -3.53 -12.00 -2.80
C CYS A 319 -3.82 -11.01 -1.67
N ARG A 320 -4.85 -10.20 -1.83
CA ARG A 320 -5.29 -9.19 -0.85
C ARG A 320 -6.77 -8.90 -0.99
N GLN A 321 -7.35 -8.20 -0.02
CA GLN A 321 -8.76 -7.80 -0.03
C GLN A 321 -9.71 -8.99 -0.28
N LEU A 322 -10.00 -9.70 0.78
CA LEU A 322 -10.80 -10.91 0.71
C LEU A 322 -12.30 -10.61 0.83
N ALA A 323 -13.11 -11.38 0.11
CA ALA A 323 -14.55 -11.46 0.29
C ALA A 323 -15.02 -12.91 0.10
N VAL A 324 -16.23 -13.21 0.51
CA VAL A 324 -16.79 -14.57 0.46
C VAL A 324 -18.30 -14.53 0.27
N ASP A 325 -18.81 -15.50 -0.49
CA ASP A 325 -20.22 -15.87 -0.52
C ASP A 325 -20.39 -17.40 -0.32
N ASP A 326 -21.56 -17.91 -0.55
CA ASP A 326 -21.84 -19.35 -0.34
C ASP A 326 -21.06 -20.26 -1.29
N HIS A 327 -20.62 -19.76 -2.46
CA HIS A 327 -20.03 -20.54 -3.52
C HIS A 327 -18.57 -20.21 -3.82
N HIS A 328 -18.15 -18.97 -3.54
CA HIS A 328 -16.83 -18.47 -3.92
C HIS A 328 -16.12 -17.75 -2.79
N TYR A 329 -14.81 -17.87 -2.79
CA TYR A 329 -13.89 -16.91 -2.21
C TYR A 329 -13.53 -15.90 -3.29
N TYR A 330 -13.32 -14.65 -2.90
CA TYR A 330 -12.89 -13.58 -3.79
C TYR A 330 -11.64 -12.90 -3.25
N CYS A 331 -10.74 -12.51 -4.13
CA CYS A 331 -9.59 -11.68 -3.76
C CYS A 331 -9.15 -10.79 -4.92
N LEU A 332 -8.42 -9.73 -4.59
CA LEU A 332 -7.58 -9.02 -5.55
C LEU A 332 -6.26 -9.76 -5.63
N ALA A 333 -5.78 -10.06 -6.84
CA ALA A 333 -4.59 -10.87 -7.03
C ALA A 333 -3.62 -10.25 -8.01
N GLY A 334 -2.34 -10.32 -7.68
CA GLY A 334 -1.22 -9.99 -8.55
C GLY A 334 -0.41 -11.23 -8.89
N ALA A 335 0.13 -11.26 -10.10
CA ALA A 335 1.02 -12.31 -10.55
C ALA A 335 2.22 -11.69 -11.31
N PRO A 336 3.34 -12.41 -11.45
CA PRO A 336 4.52 -11.85 -12.11
C PRO A 336 4.35 -11.56 -13.61
N ASP A 337 3.33 -12.13 -14.25
CA ASP A 337 3.16 -12.15 -15.70
C ASP A 337 1.90 -11.45 -16.22
N ARG A 338 1.09 -10.89 -15.33
CA ARG A 338 -0.17 -10.25 -15.69
C ARG A 338 -0.50 -9.06 -14.79
N VAL A 339 -1.29 -8.14 -15.31
CA VAL A 339 -1.82 -7.02 -14.52
C VAL A 339 -2.73 -7.52 -13.40
N PRO A 340 -3.01 -6.71 -12.36
CA PRO A 340 -3.88 -7.11 -11.26
C PRO A 340 -5.23 -7.64 -11.74
N ALA A 341 -5.76 -8.60 -11.01
CA ALA A 341 -7.03 -9.26 -11.30
C ALA A 341 -7.98 -9.26 -10.10
N VAL A 342 -9.27 -9.26 -10.39
CA VAL A 342 -10.33 -9.65 -9.46
C VAL A 342 -10.64 -11.13 -9.70
N LEU A 343 -10.43 -11.96 -8.68
CA LEU A 343 -10.64 -13.41 -8.77
C LEU A 343 -11.88 -13.86 -8.02
N ALA A 344 -12.59 -14.82 -8.62
CA ALA A 344 -13.50 -15.73 -7.95
C ALA A 344 -12.85 -17.12 -7.87
N ILE A 345 -12.87 -17.73 -6.69
CA ILE A 345 -12.28 -19.05 -6.43
C ILE A 345 -13.39 -19.93 -5.91
N ASN A 346 -13.72 -20.99 -6.64
CA ASN A 346 -14.76 -21.94 -6.25
C ASN A 346 -14.38 -22.63 -4.93
N ARG A 347 -15.25 -22.55 -3.93
CA ARG A 347 -14.96 -23.08 -2.59
C ARG A 347 -14.81 -24.61 -2.55
N LEU A 348 -15.48 -25.32 -3.44
CA LEU A 348 -15.45 -26.79 -3.46
C LEU A 348 -14.17 -27.33 -4.09
N ASN A 349 -13.80 -26.84 -5.26
CA ASN A 349 -12.69 -27.40 -6.05
C ASN A 349 -11.45 -26.50 -6.11
N GLY A 350 -11.53 -25.23 -5.68
CA GLY A 350 -10.42 -24.28 -5.75
C GLY A 350 -10.16 -23.70 -7.14
N GLU A 351 -11.02 -23.96 -8.11
CA GLU A 351 -10.89 -23.41 -9.45
C GLU A 351 -11.02 -21.90 -9.47
N THR A 352 -10.09 -21.22 -10.15
CA THR A 352 -10.04 -19.76 -10.25
C THR A 352 -10.69 -19.28 -11.55
N THR A 353 -11.48 -18.20 -11.42
CA THR A 353 -12.06 -17.46 -12.54
C THR A 353 -11.69 -16.00 -12.42
N ILE A 354 -11.17 -15.39 -13.50
CA ILE A 354 -10.89 -13.96 -13.55
C ILE A 354 -12.19 -13.22 -13.90
N LEU A 355 -12.60 -12.29 -13.03
CA LEU A 355 -13.79 -11.45 -13.22
C LEU A 355 -13.46 -10.12 -13.88
N ALA A 356 -12.28 -9.57 -13.62
CA ALA A 356 -11.77 -8.35 -14.23
C ALA A 356 -10.23 -8.33 -14.16
N GLY A 357 -9.60 -7.61 -15.08
CA GLY A 357 -8.15 -7.53 -15.16
C GLY A 357 -7.51 -8.86 -15.58
N GLY A 358 -6.26 -9.07 -15.15
CA GLY A 358 -5.53 -10.33 -15.38
C GLY A 358 -5.01 -10.52 -16.80
N GLU A 359 -5.05 -9.48 -17.63
CA GLU A 359 -4.48 -9.51 -18.97
C GLU A 359 -2.96 -9.71 -18.91
N GLN A 360 -2.42 -10.45 -19.84
CA GLN A 360 -0.97 -10.65 -20.04
C GLN A 360 -0.48 -9.72 -21.15
N PRO A 361 0.03 -8.54 -20.83
CA PRO A 361 0.38 -7.55 -21.85
C PRO A 361 1.67 -7.87 -22.59
N LEU A 362 2.49 -8.78 -22.05
CA LEU A 362 3.76 -9.21 -22.63
C LEU A 362 3.82 -10.72 -22.78
N PRO A 363 4.35 -11.23 -23.91
CA PRO A 363 4.62 -12.64 -24.06
C PRO A 363 5.77 -13.08 -23.13
N ALA A 364 5.83 -14.36 -22.80
CA ALA A 364 6.75 -14.90 -21.80
C ALA A 364 8.24 -14.60 -22.08
N GLU A 365 8.63 -14.58 -23.35
CA GLU A 365 10.00 -14.29 -23.80
C GLU A 365 10.40 -12.82 -23.66
N GLN A 366 9.45 -11.93 -23.42
CA GLN A 366 9.68 -10.50 -23.17
C GLN A 366 9.50 -10.11 -21.71
N LEU A 367 9.11 -11.07 -20.87
CA LEU A 367 8.75 -10.81 -19.49
C LEU A 367 9.94 -11.08 -18.55
N SER A 368 10.37 -10.06 -17.82
CA SER A 368 11.30 -10.24 -16.71
C SER A 368 10.53 -10.63 -15.45
N ARG A 369 10.80 -11.84 -14.94
CA ARG A 369 10.18 -12.33 -13.70
C ARG A 369 11.02 -11.96 -12.49
N ALA A 370 10.38 -11.40 -11.47
CA ALA A 370 11.02 -11.07 -10.20
C ALA A 370 11.54 -12.34 -9.52
N GLN A 371 12.82 -12.34 -9.19
CA GLN A 371 13.52 -13.45 -8.52
C GLN A 371 13.84 -13.01 -7.08
N PRO A 372 13.31 -13.69 -6.06
CA PRO A 372 13.62 -13.34 -4.68
C PRO A 372 15.07 -13.67 -4.37
N PHE A 373 15.73 -12.78 -3.65
CA PHE A 373 17.05 -13.05 -3.07
C PHE A 373 17.22 -12.36 -1.73
N SER A 374 17.97 -13.01 -0.87
CA SER A 374 18.38 -12.47 0.42
C SER A 374 19.88 -12.28 0.41
N PHE A 375 20.35 -11.30 1.16
CA PHE A 375 21.76 -10.94 1.22
C PHE A 375 22.15 -10.47 2.62
N ALA A 376 23.40 -10.72 2.97
CA ALA A 376 23.98 -10.22 4.21
C ALA A 376 24.12 -8.68 4.14
N THR A 377 23.84 -8.02 5.23
CA THR A 377 23.90 -6.57 5.36
C THR A 377 24.52 -6.15 6.70
N GLY A 378 24.47 -4.87 7.06
CA GLY A 378 25.07 -4.36 8.28
C GLY A 378 24.63 -5.10 9.54
N GLN A 379 25.50 -5.14 10.55
CA GLN A 379 25.27 -5.80 11.86
C GLN A 379 25.01 -7.33 11.77
N GLU A 380 25.59 -7.99 10.77
CA GLU A 380 25.42 -9.43 10.53
C GLU A 380 23.96 -9.86 10.31
N GLU A 381 23.12 -8.93 9.84
CA GLU A 381 21.72 -9.17 9.52
C GLU A 381 21.53 -9.57 8.07
N VAL A 382 20.29 -9.92 7.74
CA VAL A 382 19.86 -10.28 6.38
C VAL A 382 18.76 -9.32 5.93
N ALA A 383 18.87 -8.84 4.70
CA ALA A 383 17.81 -8.11 4.02
C ALA A 383 17.35 -8.84 2.76
N HIS A 384 16.25 -8.40 2.20
CA HIS A 384 15.54 -9.09 1.12
C HIS A 384 15.28 -8.14 -0.05
N ALA A 385 15.25 -8.71 -1.26
CA ALA A 385 14.90 -7.97 -2.48
C ALA A 385 14.38 -8.93 -3.55
N PHE A 386 13.84 -8.32 -4.61
CA PHE A 386 13.54 -9.00 -5.85
C PHE A 386 14.49 -8.50 -6.95
N PHE A 387 15.05 -9.43 -7.70
CA PHE A 387 15.89 -9.13 -8.85
C PHE A 387 15.13 -9.41 -10.14
N CYS A 388 15.09 -8.42 -11.03
CA CYS A 388 14.51 -8.53 -12.35
C CYS A 388 15.62 -8.37 -13.40
N PRO A 389 16.04 -9.46 -14.07
CA PRO A 389 17.09 -9.37 -15.09
C PRO A 389 16.57 -8.68 -16.35
N PRO A 390 17.45 -8.11 -17.19
CA PRO A 390 17.07 -7.65 -18.52
C PRO A 390 16.39 -8.73 -19.33
N CYS A 391 15.32 -8.41 -20.02
CA CYS A 391 14.59 -9.35 -20.87
C CYS A 391 14.02 -8.66 -22.11
N ASN A 392 14.38 -9.14 -23.29
CA ASN A 392 13.89 -8.62 -24.57
C ASN A 392 13.93 -9.75 -25.59
N ALA A 393 12.93 -9.85 -26.47
CA ALA A 393 12.87 -10.90 -27.49
C ALA A 393 13.93 -10.72 -28.59
N ASP A 394 14.25 -9.47 -28.94
CA ASP A 394 15.02 -9.09 -30.14
C ASP A 394 16.47 -8.69 -29.84
N HIS A 395 16.77 -8.34 -28.59
CA HIS A 395 18.08 -7.83 -28.19
C HIS A 395 18.78 -8.69 -27.13
N ARG A 396 20.10 -8.66 -27.14
CA ARG A 396 21.00 -9.15 -26.09
C ARG A 396 22.17 -8.19 -25.91
N GLY A 397 22.80 -8.20 -24.73
CA GLY A 397 24.00 -7.40 -24.46
C GLY A 397 25.19 -7.82 -25.33
N LEU A 398 26.19 -6.97 -25.39
CA LEU A 398 27.45 -7.26 -26.08
C LEU A 398 28.20 -8.38 -25.35
N PRO A 399 29.04 -9.15 -26.05
CA PRO A 399 29.84 -10.21 -25.42
C PRO A 399 30.68 -9.68 -24.26
N GLY A 400 30.51 -10.28 -23.08
CA GLY A 400 31.24 -9.91 -21.86
C GLY A 400 30.70 -8.70 -21.10
N GLU A 401 29.75 -7.97 -21.65
CA GLU A 401 29.06 -6.85 -21.00
C GLU A 401 28.13 -7.32 -19.89
N LYS A 402 27.96 -6.52 -18.85
CA LYS A 402 26.99 -6.71 -17.78
C LYS A 402 25.97 -5.58 -17.80
N PRO A 403 24.71 -5.84 -17.41
CA PRO A 403 23.68 -4.80 -17.43
C PRO A 403 23.89 -3.75 -16.35
N PRO A 404 23.53 -2.48 -16.64
CA PRO A 404 23.35 -1.46 -15.62
C PRO A 404 22.19 -1.85 -14.69
N LEU A 405 22.24 -1.41 -13.43
CA LEU A 405 21.24 -1.70 -12.40
C LEU A 405 20.47 -0.44 -12.01
N VAL A 406 19.17 -0.54 -11.90
CA VAL A 406 18.32 0.45 -11.23
C VAL A 406 17.83 -0.15 -9.92
N VAL A 407 18.20 0.46 -8.80
CA VAL A 407 17.71 0.06 -7.46
C VAL A 407 16.43 0.82 -7.16
N PHE A 408 15.36 0.09 -6.88
CA PHE A 408 14.06 0.63 -6.48
C PHE A 408 13.95 0.62 -4.97
N MET A 409 13.67 1.80 -4.39
CA MET A 409 13.40 1.98 -2.96
C MET A 409 11.92 2.33 -2.78
N HIS A 410 11.16 1.44 -2.14
CA HIS A 410 9.74 1.69 -1.91
C HIS A 410 9.49 2.83 -0.91
N GLY A 411 8.31 3.43 -0.98
CA GLY A 411 7.85 4.45 -0.05
C GLY A 411 7.33 3.86 1.28
N GLY A 412 6.76 4.72 2.07
CA GLY A 412 6.25 4.42 3.39
C GLY A 412 7.01 5.19 4.48
N PRO A 413 8.09 4.69 5.06
CA PRO A 413 8.90 3.54 4.71
C PRO A 413 8.43 2.18 5.26
N THR A 414 7.46 2.14 6.16
CA THR A 414 6.89 0.91 6.72
C THR A 414 5.91 0.27 5.71
N SER A 415 6.42 -0.14 4.55
CA SER A 415 5.69 -0.74 3.45
C SER A 415 6.49 -1.92 2.87
N ALA A 416 6.15 -2.43 1.69
CA ALA A 416 6.88 -3.51 1.05
C ALA A 416 6.68 -3.51 -0.47
N SER A 417 7.61 -4.16 -1.17
CA SER A 417 7.49 -4.55 -2.57
C SER A 417 7.11 -6.03 -2.69
N TYR A 418 6.40 -6.37 -3.76
CA TYR A 418 5.90 -7.72 -4.03
C TYR A 418 6.32 -8.19 -5.43
N PRO A 419 6.49 -9.51 -5.65
CA PRO A 419 6.90 -10.06 -6.95
C PRO A 419 5.71 -10.15 -7.92
N VAL A 420 5.15 -9.01 -8.29
CA VAL A 420 4.03 -8.86 -9.21
C VAL A 420 4.48 -8.22 -10.51
N PHE A 421 3.64 -8.29 -11.54
CA PHE A 421 3.86 -7.54 -12.77
C PHE A 421 3.83 -6.04 -12.47
N ASP A 422 4.97 -5.39 -12.58
CA ASP A 422 5.09 -3.93 -12.53
C ASP A 422 5.38 -3.42 -13.94
N PRO A 423 4.47 -2.65 -14.56
CA PRO A 423 4.65 -2.15 -15.93
C PRO A 423 5.93 -1.32 -16.10
N ARG A 424 6.36 -0.60 -15.04
CA ARG A 424 7.56 0.23 -15.05
C ARG A 424 8.82 -0.63 -15.04
N ILE A 425 8.86 -1.66 -14.20
CA ILE A 425 10.00 -2.60 -14.16
C ILE A 425 10.17 -3.26 -15.51
N GLN A 426 9.07 -3.70 -16.16
CA GLN A 426 9.13 -4.28 -17.51
C GLN A 426 9.65 -3.25 -18.56
N TYR A 427 9.31 -1.98 -18.39
CA TYR A 427 9.84 -0.91 -19.25
C TYR A 427 11.38 -0.81 -19.18
N TRP A 428 11.95 -0.89 -17.96
CA TRP A 428 13.38 -0.88 -17.72
C TRP A 428 14.06 -2.14 -18.26
N THR A 429 13.53 -3.30 -17.91
CA THR A 429 14.16 -4.59 -18.24
C THR A 429 14.17 -4.87 -19.74
N GLN A 430 13.16 -4.42 -20.47
CA GLN A 430 13.14 -4.54 -21.94
C GLN A 430 14.11 -3.60 -22.64
N ARG A 431 14.64 -2.59 -21.95
CA ARG A 431 15.68 -1.69 -22.46
C ARG A 431 17.09 -2.08 -22.04
N GLY A 432 17.23 -3.24 -21.40
CA GLY A 432 18.53 -3.79 -21.01
C GLY A 432 19.01 -3.34 -19.64
N PHE A 433 18.14 -2.73 -18.81
CA PHE A 433 18.43 -2.49 -17.39
C PHE A 433 18.06 -3.71 -16.56
N ALA A 434 18.86 -4.05 -15.56
CA ALA A 434 18.46 -4.88 -14.45
C ALA A 434 17.77 -4.02 -13.39
N VAL A 435 16.87 -4.60 -12.62
CA VAL A 435 16.19 -3.93 -11.51
C VAL A 435 16.36 -4.74 -10.24
N ALA A 436 16.71 -4.08 -9.13
CA ALA A 436 16.63 -4.62 -7.78
C ALA A 436 15.56 -3.85 -6.99
N ASP A 437 14.50 -4.52 -6.62
CA ASP A 437 13.39 -3.97 -5.83
C ASP A 437 13.56 -4.38 -4.37
N VAL A 438 14.02 -3.45 -3.53
CA VAL A 438 14.57 -3.78 -2.21
C VAL A 438 13.50 -3.71 -1.12
N ASN A 439 13.29 -4.82 -0.42
CA ASN A 439 12.59 -4.86 0.85
C ASN A 439 13.60 -4.68 2.00
N TYR A 440 14.04 -3.44 2.18
CA TYR A 440 15.04 -3.09 3.19
C TYR A 440 14.57 -3.38 4.61
N ARG A 441 15.49 -3.48 5.56
CA ARG A 441 15.18 -3.60 6.99
C ARG A 441 14.26 -2.47 7.43
N GLY A 442 13.12 -2.84 7.99
CA GLY A 442 12.01 -1.96 8.28
C GLY A 442 10.79 -2.18 7.39
N SER A 443 10.91 -2.91 6.28
CA SER A 443 9.79 -3.29 5.44
C SER A 443 8.77 -4.15 6.19
N SER A 444 7.51 -4.02 5.81
CA SER A 444 6.37 -4.79 6.34
C SER A 444 6.30 -6.18 5.72
N GLY A 445 5.75 -7.16 6.45
CA GLY A 445 5.59 -8.53 5.97
C GLY A 445 6.73 -9.48 6.32
N PHE A 446 7.67 -9.01 7.14
CA PHE A 446 8.82 -9.78 7.64
C PHE A 446 8.86 -9.83 9.17
N GLY A 447 7.72 -9.62 9.82
CA GLY A 447 7.56 -9.60 11.27
C GLY A 447 7.90 -8.27 11.93
N ARG A 448 7.52 -8.16 13.22
CA ARG A 448 7.68 -6.94 14.02
C ARG A 448 9.17 -6.56 14.19
N ALA A 449 10.04 -7.52 14.47
CA ALA A 449 11.46 -7.25 14.67
C ALA A 449 12.11 -6.61 13.43
N TYR A 450 11.81 -7.12 12.25
CA TYR A 450 12.31 -6.55 10.98
C TYR A 450 11.75 -5.14 10.74
N ARG A 451 10.45 -4.96 10.96
CA ARG A 451 9.79 -3.66 10.82
C ARG A 451 10.36 -2.62 11.77
N GLN A 452 10.67 -2.98 13.00
CA GLN A 452 11.24 -2.08 14.01
C GLN A 452 12.70 -1.68 13.77
N ARG A 453 13.39 -2.30 12.81
CA ARG A 453 14.77 -1.91 12.46
C ARG A 453 14.89 -0.46 11.98
N LEU A 454 13.80 0.14 11.49
CA LEU A 454 13.78 1.57 11.13
C LEU A 454 13.77 2.52 12.33
N ARG A 455 13.36 2.05 13.52
CA ARG A 455 13.25 2.93 14.69
C ARG A 455 14.59 3.58 15.01
N GLY A 456 14.66 4.90 14.88
CA GLY A 456 15.87 5.68 15.05
C GLY A 456 16.95 5.49 13.98
N ASN A 457 16.70 4.69 12.93
CA ASN A 457 17.68 4.29 11.92
C ASN A 457 17.30 4.64 10.48
N TRP A 458 16.20 5.33 10.26
CA TRP A 458 15.83 5.79 8.92
C TRP A 458 16.89 6.74 8.35
N GLY A 459 17.26 6.55 7.09
CA GLY A 459 18.38 7.21 6.44
C GLY A 459 19.73 6.48 6.63
N VAL A 460 19.74 5.33 7.29
CA VAL A 460 20.95 4.51 7.54
C VAL A 460 20.74 3.07 7.08
N VAL A 461 19.83 2.32 7.72
CA VAL A 461 19.71 0.87 7.46
C VAL A 461 19.24 0.57 6.04
N GLU A 462 18.32 1.32 5.49
CA GLU A 462 17.87 1.13 4.11
C GLU A 462 18.93 1.53 3.08
N VAL A 463 19.81 2.47 3.40
CA VAL A 463 20.96 2.81 2.56
C VAL A 463 21.98 1.68 2.58
N GLU A 464 22.31 1.15 3.75
CA GLU A 464 23.16 -0.03 3.89
C GLU A 464 22.63 -1.22 3.07
N ASP A 465 21.31 -1.45 3.13
CA ASP A 465 20.66 -2.55 2.42
C ASP A 465 20.67 -2.37 0.90
N ALA A 466 20.48 -1.15 0.42
CA ALA A 466 20.60 -0.83 -1.01
C ALA A 466 22.03 -1.12 -1.52
N CYS A 467 23.05 -0.69 -0.78
CA CYS A 467 24.45 -0.96 -1.11
C CYS A 467 24.78 -2.46 -1.08
N ALA A 468 24.30 -3.17 -0.04
CA ALA A 468 24.53 -4.61 0.10
C ALA A 468 23.84 -5.41 -1.01
N ALA A 469 22.65 -4.99 -1.47
CA ALA A 469 21.97 -5.58 -2.62
C ALA A 469 22.80 -5.43 -3.90
N VAL A 470 23.31 -4.24 -4.18
CA VAL A 470 24.21 -3.99 -5.33
C VAL A 470 25.45 -4.88 -5.26
N GLN A 471 26.12 -4.92 -4.12
CA GLN A 471 27.32 -5.73 -3.92
C GLN A 471 27.03 -7.22 -4.12
N SER A 472 25.92 -7.72 -3.57
CA SER A 472 25.49 -9.11 -3.75
C SER A 472 25.28 -9.48 -5.22
N LEU A 473 24.62 -8.62 -5.99
CA LEU A 473 24.38 -8.84 -7.41
C LEU A 473 25.68 -8.74 -8.23
N ALA A 474 26.57 -7.83 -7.87
CA ALA A 474 27.88 -7.66 -8.51
C ALA A 474 28.77 -8.90 -8.31
N VAL A 475 28.86 -9.41 -7.10
CA VAL A 475 29.62 -10.63 -6.77
C VAL A 475 29.08 -11.85 -7.54
N ARG A 476 27.78 -11.92 -7.74
CA ARG A 476 27.14 -12.96 -8.57
C ARG A 476 27.35 -12.76 -10.06
N GLY A 477 27.98 -11.65 -10.50
CA GLY A 477 28.21 -11.33 -11.89
C GLY A 477 26.94 -11.00 -12.67
N GLN A 478 25.89 -10.55 -12.01
CA GLN A 478 24.59 -10.28 -12.61
C GLN A 478 24.41 -8.85 -13.11
N ILE A 479 25.25 -7.92 -12.64
CA ILE A 479 25.20 -6.49 -13.00
C ILE A 479 26.61 -5.90 -13.12
N ASP A 480 26.68 -4.72 -13.74
CA ASP A 480 27.90 -3.88 -13.73
C ASP A 480 27.84 -2.93 -12.52
N PRO A 481 28.70 -3.10 -11.50
CA PRO A 481 28.68 -2.24 -10.32
C PRO A 481 29.11 -0.78 -10.62
N ALA A 482 29.73 -0.52 -11.76
CA ALA A 482 30.10 0.82 -12.17
C ALA A 482 28.94 1.59 -12.84
N GLN A 483 27.86 0.94 -13.15
CA GLN A 483 26.69 1.49 -13.83
C GLN A 483 25.41 1.23 -13.00
N THR A 484 25.31 1.87 -11.85
CA THR A 484 24.20 1.68 -10.92
C THR A 484 23.49 2.99 -10.63
N PHE A 485 22.17 2.92 -10.62
CA PHE A 485 21.27 4.03 -10.33
C PHE A 485 20.37 3.69 -9.16
N ILE A 486 19.98 4.70 -8.37
CA ILE A 486 19.03 4.53 -7.27
C ILE A 486 17.85 5.47 -7.45
N ARG A 487 16.66 4.95 -7.28
CA ARG A 487 15.43 5.70 -7.40
C ARG A 487 14.41 5.34 -6.32
N GLY A 488 13.55 6.26 -5.97
CA GLY A 488 12.45 6.01 -5.07
C GLY A 488 11.42 7.12 -5.05
N SER A 489 10.25 6.79 -4.53
CA SER A 489 9.13 7.70 -4.35
C SER A 489 8.92 8.00 -2.87
N SER A 490 8.55 9.23 -2.52
CA SER A 490 8.23 9.61 -1.13
C SER A 490 9.39 9.27 -0.18
N ALA A 491 9.17 8.41 0.82
CA ALA A 491 10.24 7.92 1.71
C ALA A 491 11.36 7.19 0.93
N GLY A 492 11.05 6.52 -0.18
CA GLY A 492 12.05 5.92 -1.06
C GLY A 492 12.92 6.96 -1.77
N GLY A 493 12.34 8.11 -2.11
CA GLY A 493 13.09 9.27 -2.63
C GLY A 493 14.07 9.83 -1.59
N TYR A 494 13.66 9.91 -0.34
CA TYR A 494 14.55 10.24 0.77
C TYR A 494 15.71 9.25 0.88
N SER A 495 15.43 7.96 0.84
CA SER A 495 16.47 6.92 0.92
C SER A 495 17.44 7.00 -0.26
N ALA A 496 16.94 7.28 -1.47
CA ALA A 496 17.80 7.53 -2.62
C ALA A 496 18.72 8.73 -2.41
N LEU A 497 18.19 9.85 -1.90
CA LEU A 497 18.99 11.03 -1.57
C LEU A 497 20.03 10.75 -0.49
N CYS A 498 19.67 10.02 0.57
CA CYS A 498 20.60 9.62 1.63
C CYS A 498 21.73 8.73 1.10
N ALA A 499 21.42 7.80 0.19
CA ALA A 499 22.44 6.97 -0.46
C ALA A 499 23.43 7.78 -1.29
N LEU A 500 22.96 8.81 -1.97
CA LEU A 500 23.82 9.71 -2.77
C LEU A 500 24.63 10.66 -1.89
N VAL A 501 24.09 11.13 -0.77
CA VAL A 501 24.84 11.90 0.25
C VAL A 501 25.96 11.04 0.85
N ALA A 502 25.70 9.77 1.10
CA ALA A 502 26.69 8.82 1.64
C ALA A 502 27.79 8.42 0.64
N ASP A 503 27.73 8.89 -0.60
CA ASP A 503 28.64 8.52 -1.71
C ASP A 503 28.71 6.99 -1.90
N ALA A 504 27.56 6.36 -1.94
CA ALA A 504 27.38 4.90 -1.92
C ALA A 504 27.72 4.20 -3.25
N GLY A 505 28.42 4.89 -4.15
CA GLY A 505 28.92 4.32 -5.42
C GLY A 505 27.90 4.32 -6.57
N PHE A 506 26.77 5.00 -6.44
CA PHE A 506 25.79 5.15 -7.51
C PHE A 506 26.24 6.19 -8.55
N THR A 507 25.93 5.95 -9.83
CA THR A 507 26.26 6.81 -10.96
C THR A 507 25.29 7.97 -11.12
N GLY A 508 24.09 7.84 -10.58
CA GLY A 508 23.04 8.85 -10.61
C GLY A 508 21.80 8.38 -9.85
N GLY A 509 20.81 9.25 -9.74
CA GLY A 509 19.59 8.91 -9.03
C GLY A 509 18.38 9.72 -9.45
N ALA A 510 17.21 9.22 -9.02
CA ALA A 510 15.92 9.89 -9.21
C ALA A 510 15.14 9.97 -7.89
N SER A 511 14.57 11.13 -7.63
CA SER A 511 13.64 11.36 -6.53
C SER A 511 12.28 11.75 -7.07
N LEU A 512 11.27 10.90 -6.80
CA LEU A 512 9.89 11.16 -7.14
C LEU A 512 9.17 11.64 -5.88
N TYR A 513 8.84 12.93 -5.83
CA TYR A 513 8.20 13.56 -4.66
C TYR A 513 8.82 13.10 -3.32
N GLY A 514 10.15 13.02 -3.30
CA GLY A 514 10.91 12.51 -2.15
C GLY A 514 11.13 13.55 -1.06
N VAL A 515 11.24 13.07 0.18
CA VAL A 515 11.56 13.92 1.34
C VAL A 515 13.04 14.33 1.26
N SER A 516 13.31 15.64 1.26
CA SER A 516 14.69 16.19 1.28
C SER A 516 15.02 16.88 2.61
N ASP A 517 14.01 17.29 3.36
CA ASP A 517 14.11 17.91 4.68
C ASP A 517 13.08 17.34 5.64
N PRO A 518 13.47 16.34 6.47
CA PRO A 518 12.56 15.74 7.44
C PRO A 518 11.98 16.72 8.46
N LEU A 519 12.74 17.73 8.91
CA LEU A 519 12.22 18.72 9.86
C LEU A 519 11.15 19.63 9.23
N ALA A 520 11.33 20.02 7.97
CA ALA A 520 10.32 20.77 7.23
C ALA A 520 9.05 19.92 7.04
N LEU A 521 9.20 18.66 6.69
CA LEU A 521 8.07 17.72 6.59
C LEU A 521 7.32 17.62 7.92
N ARG A 522 8.01 17.44 9.04
CA ARG A 522 7.41 17.32 10.38
C ARG A 522 6.55 18.51 10.76
N ARG A 523 6.90 19.71 10.29
CA ARG A 523 6.16 20.94 10.60
C ARG A 523 4.83 21.07 9.86
N VAL A 524 4.71 20.45 8.70
CA VAL A 524 3.59 20.67 7.76
C VAL A 524 2.82 19.39 7.43
N THR A 525 3.32 18.22 7.83
CA THR A 525 2.68 16.94 7.54
C THR A 525 1.34 16.79 8.28
N HIS A 526 0.46 15.95 7.76
CA HIS A 526 -0.85 15.68 8.33
C HIS A 526 -0.77 14.92 9.66
N LYS A 527 -1.85 14.96 10.44
CA LYS A 527 -1.91 14.42 11.80
C LYS A 527 -1.49 12.95 11.90
N PHE A 528 -1.86 12.12 10.91
CA PHE A 528 -1.56 10.68 10.92
C PHE A 528 -0.05 10.39 10.97
N GLU A 529 0.78 11.21 10.32
CA GLU A 529 2.24 11.06 10.31
C GLU A 529 2.98 12.10 11.15
N ALA A 530 2.27 12.92 11.94
CA ALA A 530 2.86 14.04 12.66
C ALA A 530 4.03 13.65 13.57
N ASP A 531 3.99 12.47 14.16
CA ASP A 531 5.00 11.96 15.09
C ASP A 531 5.84 10.81 14.49
N TYR A 532 5.58 10.45 13.23
CA TYR A 532 6.26 9.31 12.61
C TYR A 532 7.77 9.54 12.47
N LEU A 533 8.19 10.76 12.17
CA LEU A 533 9.60 11.13 12.09
C LEU A 533 10.32 11.02 13.44
N ASP A 534 9.63 11.26 14.55
CA ASP A 534 10.20 11.09 15.89
C ASP A 534 10.53 9.60 16.14
N TRP A 535 9.71 8.68 15.63
CA TRP A 535 9.99 7.25 15.68
C TRP A 535 11.12 6.85 14.70
N LEU A 536 11.10 7.40 13.49
CA LEU A 536 12.06 7.06 12.42
C LEU A 536 13.47 7.60 12.67
N ILE A 537 13.59 8.83 13.19
CA ILE A 537 14.87 9.53 13.36
C ILE A 537 15.18 9.78 14.83
N GLY A 538 14.22 10.31 15.57
CA GLY A 538 14.35 10.69 16.98
C GLY A 538 13.66 12.01 17.30
N ASP A 539 13.76 12.45 18.55
CA ASP A 539 13.23 13.73 19.00
C ASP A 539 13.99 14.90 18.35
N PRO A 540 13.30 15.84 17.69
CA PRO A 540 13.95 16.90 16.91
C PRO A 540 14.79 17.88 17.74
N VAL A 541 14.56 17.96 19.07
CA VAL A 541 15.33 18.81 19.97
C VAL A 541 16.49 18.03 20.57
N ARG A 542 16.19 16.90 21.20
CA ARG A 542 17.20 16.05 21.85
C ARG A 542 18.16 15.43 20.85
N ASP A 543 17.66 14.99 19.69
CA ASP A 543 18.42 14.33 18.64
C ASP A 543 18.70 15.27 17.43
N ALA A 544 18.78 16.58 17.68
CA ALA A 544 18.96 17.60 16.63
C ALA A 544 20.19 17.34 15.74
N GLN A 545 21.27 16.80 16.28
CA GLN A 545 22.47 16.45 15.51
C GLN A 545 22.16 15.34 14.49
N ARG A 546 21.39 14.32 14.90
CA ARG A 546 20.95 13.23 14.02
C ARG A 546 20.12 13.74 12.85
N TYR A 547 19.20 14.69 13.09
CA TYR A 547 18.45 15.34 12.02
C TYR A 547 19.36 16.10 11.04
N ARG A 548 20.36 16.85 11.54
CA ARG A 548 21.32 17.55 10.67
C ARG A 548 22.09 16.59 9.78
N GLU A 549 22.56 15.48 10.32
CA GLU A 549 23.32 14.46 9.59
C GLU A 549 22.46 13.70 8.56
N ARG A 550 21.18 13.53 8.83
CA ARG A 550 20.25 12.75 8.00
C ARG A 550 19.30 13.60 7.16
N THR A 551 19.54 14.89 7.03
CA THR A 551 18.80 15.77 6.13
C THR A 551 19.56 15.92 4.83
N PRO A 552 19.10 15.33 3.71
CA PRO A 552 19.79 15.45 2.42
C PRO A 552 20.03 16.89 1.99
N LEU A 553 19.07 17.80 2.23
CA LEU A 553 19.21 19.21 1.89
C LEU A 553 20.41 19.87 2.60
N ASN A 554 20.63 19.58 3.89
CA ASN A 554 21.76 20.10 4.63
C ASN A 554 23.10 19.53 4.16
N ASN A 555 23.08 18.36 3.57
CA ASN A 555 24.25 17.61 3.12
C ASN A 555 24.33 17.54 1.58
N ALA A 556 23.60 18.38 0.89
CA ALA A 556 23.56 18.40 -0.58
C ALA A 556 24.94 18.54 -1.22
N ALA A 557 25.87 19.27 -0.56
CA ALA A 557 27.26 19.41 -0.99
C ALA A 557 28.05 18.08 -1.09
N GLN A 558 27.58 17.02 -0.48
CA GLN A 558 28.19 15.69 -0.54
C GLN A 558 27.74 14.89 -1.77
N ILE A 559 26.61 15.26 -2.39
CA ILE A 559 26.13 14.62 -3.62
C ILE A 559 27.03 15.08 -4.79
N ARG A 560 27.59 14.11 -5.52
CA ARG A 560 28.56 14.35 -6.60
C ARG A 560 28.11 13.83 -7.96
N VAL A 561 26.91 13.27 -8.02
CA VAL A 561 26.37 12.62 -9.22
C VAL A 561 25.12 13.33 -9.72
N PRO A 562 24.80 13.21 -11.02
CA PRO A 562 23.58 13.78 -11.60
C PRO A 562 22.31 13.24 -10.99
N MET A 563 21.26 14.08 -10.97
CA MET A 563 19.94 13.69 -10.44
C MET A 563 18.79 14.17 -11.31
N ILE A 564 17.70 13.42 -11.30
CA ILE A 564 16.40 13.84 -11.82
C ILE A 564 15.37 13.87 -10.71
N PHE A 565 14.55 14.92 -10.68
CA PHE A 565 13.46 15.13 -9.73
C PHE A 565 12.14 15.24 -10.47
N LEU A 566 11.13 14.52 -9.97
CA LEU A 566 9.77 14.50 -10.50
C LEU A 566 8.80 14.79 -9.35
N GLN A 567 7.92 15.79 -9.50
CA GLN A 567 7.10 16.31 -8.42
C GLN A 567 5.67 16.62 -8.88
N GLY A 568 4.68 16.33 -8.03
CA GLY A 568 3.30 16.76 -8.21
C GLY A 568 3.08 18.17 -7.66
N GLY A 569 2.42 19.04 -8.44
CA GLY A 569 2.17 20.43 -8.05
C GLY A 569 1.11 20.59 -6.96
N GLN A 570 0.23 19.59 -6.79
CA GLN A 570 -0.82 19.56 -5.75
C GLN A 570 -0.49 18.58 -4.61
N ASP A 571 0.77 18.23 -4.45
CA ASP A 571 1.22 17.34 -3.38
C ASP A 571 1.11 18.04 -2.03
N VAL A 572 0.29 17.48 -1.12
CA VAL A 572 0.06 17.98 0.25
C VAL A 572 0.76 17.11 1.31
N VAL A 573 1.37 16.02 0.91
CA VAL A 573 2.13 15.10 1.78
C VAL A 573 3.60 15.53 1.83
N VAL A 574 4.24 15.63 0.65
CA VAL A 574 5.57 16.22 0.49
C VAL A 574 5.44 17.43 -0.44
N LEU A 575 5.51 18.61 0.14
CA LEU A 575 5.28 19.86 -0.58
C LEU A 575 6.33 20.07 -1.69
N PRO A 576 5.95 20.67 -2.84
CA PRO A 576 6.87 20.93 -3.95
C PRO A 576 8.12 21.70 -3.56
N GLU A 577 8.03 22.59 -2.56
CA GLU A 577 9.15 23.38 -2.04
C GLU A 577 10.31 22.53 -1.52
N GLN A 578 10.04 21.31 -1.02
CA GLN A 578 11.10 20.37 -0.63
C GLN A 578 11.95 19.96 -1.82
N THR A 579 11.31 19.58 -2.91
CA THR A 579 12.00 19.22 -4.15
C THR A 579 12.73 20.43 -4.75
N GLU A 580 12.09 21.58 -4.82
CA GLU A 580 12.65 22.81 -5.37
C GLU A 580 13.92 23.26 -4.62
N SER A 581 13.87 23.22 -3.28
CA SER A 581 15.02 23.55 -2.45
C SER A 581 16.22 22.64 -2.73
N MET A 582 15.98 21.35 -2.92
CA MET A 582 17.03 20.38 -3.23
C MET A 582 17.59 20.60 -4.64
N VAL A 583 16.72 20.86 -5.61
CA VAL A 583 17.10 21.17 -7.00
C VAL A 583 18.01 22.40 -7.06
N VAL A 584 17.64 23.48 -6.35
CA VAL A 584 18.44 24.71 -6.27
C VAL A 584 19.81 24.41 -5.66
N ALA A 585 19.86 23.73 -4.51
CA ALA A 585 21.12 23.43 -3.82
C ALA A 585 22.10 22.62 -4.70
N LEU A 586 21.60 21.65 -5.47
CA LEU A 586 22.45 20.84 -6.36
C LEU A 586 22.90 21.61 -7.62
N ARG A 587 22.03 22.45 -8.19
CA ARG A 587 22.38 23.29 -9.35
C ARG A 587 23.42 24.35 -9.01
N GLU A 588 23.35 24.91 -7.80
CA GLU A 588 24.37 25.86 -7.31
C GLU A 588 25.78 25.25 -7.22
N GLN A 589 25.84 23.90 -7.04
CA GLN A 589 27.09 23.15 -7.07
C GLN A 589 27.57 22.79 -8.49
N GLY A 590 26.82 23.16 -9.52
CA GLY A 590 27.14 22.85 -10.91
C GLY A 590 26.80 21.42 -11.34
N LEU A 591 26.02 20.68 -10.56
CA LEU A 591 25.58 19.35 -10.94
C LEU A 591 24.52 19.38 -12.04
N ARG A 592 24.51 18.37 -12.91
CA ARG A 592 23.43 18.13 -13.86
C ARG A 592 22.19 17.70 -13.08
N VAL A 593 21.15 18.55 -13.08
CA VAL A 593 19.87 18.29 -12.41
C VAL A 593 18.73 18.55 -13.39
N GLU A 594 17.95 17.51 -13.64
CA GLU A 594 16.67 17.61 -14.33
C GLU A 594 15.53 17.72 -13.31
N TYR A 595 14.55 18.59 -13.59
CA TYR A 595 13.38 18.78 -12.73
C TYR A 595 12.13 18.92 -13.57
N CYS A 596 11.11 18.14 -13.26
CA CYS A 596 9.80 18.22 -13.87
C CYS A 596 8.70 18.30 -12.80
N LEU A 597 7.88 19.36 -12.89
CA LEU A 597 6.69 19.56 -12.07
C LEU A 597 5.46 19.20 -12.91
N TYR A 598 4.58 18.33 -12.36
CA TYR A 598 3.28 17.98 -12.93
C TYR A 598 2.18 18.73 -12.16
N PRO A 599 1.64 19.84 -12.70
CA PRO A 599 0.80 20.78 -11.93
C PRO A 599 -0.47 20.16 -11.34
N ASP A 600 -1.03 19.16 -12.03
CA ASP A 600 -2.32 18.54 -11.70
C ASP A 600 -2.17 17.24 -10.87
N GLU A 601 -0.94 16.81 -10.60
CA GLU A 601 -0.67 15.62 -9.81
C GLU A 601 -0.49 15.93 -8.32
N ARG A 602 -0.85 14.94 -7.50
CA ARG A 602 -0.70 14.97 -6.05
C ARG A 602 0.50 14.12 -5.60
N HIS A 603 0.42 13.57 -4.39
CA HIS A 603 1.40 12.61 -3.89
C HIS A 603 1.20 11.26 -4.57
N GLY A 604 2.05 10.97 -5.58
CA GLY A 604 1.89 9.89 -6.54
C GLY A 604 1.17 10.34 -7.82
N PHE A 605 1.73 9.94 -8.97
CA PHE A 605 1.16 10.29 -10.28
C PHE A 605 0.06 9.30 -10.64
N ARG A 606 -1.04 9.82 -11.17
CA ARG A 606 -2.23 9.02 -11.49
C ARG A 606 -2.66 9.11 -12.95
N GLN A 607 -2.34 10.21 -13.63
CA GLN A 607 -2.71 10.39 -15.03
C GLN A 607 -1.72 9.66 -15.94
N ALA A 608 -2.24 8.87 -16.88
CA ALA A 608 -1.41 8.07 -17.80
C ALA A 608 -0.37 8.90 -18.56
N SER A 609 -0.73 10.11 -18.97
CA SER A 609 0.18 11.02 -19.67
C SER A 609 1.38 11.43 -18.82
N ASN A 610 1.15 11.72 -17.53
CA ASN A 610 2.19 12.10 -16.60
C ASN A 610 3.06 10.91 -16.18
N LEU A 611 2.44 9.74 -15.98
CA LEU A 611 3.15 8.49 -15.73
C LEU A 611 4.08 8.11 -16.88
N SER A 612 3.59 8.26 -18.12
CA SER A 612 4.36 8.00 -19.34
C SER A 612 5.54 8.98 -19.48
N ASP A 613 5.29 10.28 -19.34
CA ASP A 613 6.33 11.31 -19.44
C ASP A 613 7.41 11.15 -18.36
N ALA A 614 7.01 10.89 -17.11
CA ALA A 614 7.92 10.66 -16.00
C ALA A 614 8.86 9.47 -16.25
N LEU A 615 8.31 8.35 -16.70
CA LEU A 615 9.07 7.14 -17.00
C LEU A 615 10.05 7.36 -18.16
N GLN A 616 9.62 8.02 -19.21
CA GLN A 616 10.45 8.30 -20.38
C GLN A 616 11.58 9.27 -20.05
N ARG A 617 11.33 10.33 -19.27
CA ARG A 617 12.37 11.29 -18.83
C ARG A 617 13.42 10.62 -17.98
N GLU A 618 13.02 9.79 -17.02
CA GLU A 618 13.96 9.06 -16.15
C GLU A 618 14.84 8.11 -16.97
N CYS A 619 14.25 7.39 -17.94
CA CYS A 619 15.01 6.50 -18.82
C CYS A 619 16.05 7.27 -19.67
N HIS A 620 15.65 8.34 -20.32
CA HIS A 620 16.55 9.16 -21.12
C HIS A 620 17.67 9.78 -20.26
N PHE A 621 17.33 10.16 -19.02
CA PHE A 621 18.32 10.67 -18.07
C PHE A 621 19.40 9.63 -17.78
N TYR A 622 19.04 8.38 -17.46
CA TYR A 622 20.01 7.33 -17.20
C TYR A 622 20.80 6.92 -18.45
N GLN A 623 20.14 6.82 -19.61
CA GLN A 623 20.82 6.56 -20.88
C GLN A 623 21.91 7.62 -21.18
N GLY A 624 21.63 8.88 -20.88
CA GLY A 624 22.61 9.97 -21.02
C GLY A 624 23.79 9.91 -20.02
N LEU A 625 23.75 9.03 -19.02
CA LEU A 625 24.83 8.77 -18.07
C LEU A 625 25.60 7.49 -18.40
N LEU A 626 25.03 6.60 -19.22
CA LEU A 626 25.69 5.38 -19.71
C LEU A 626 26.56 5.66 -20.97
N ALA A 627 26.28 6.74 -21.68
CA ALA A 627 26.90 7.10 -22.96
C ALA A 627 28.31 7.68 -22.80
#